data_ca2e13431e62338aa10076c35dbd5adb
#
_entry.id   ca2e13431e62338aa10076c35dbd5adb
#
_cell.length_a   1.000
_cell.length_b   1.000
_cell.length_c   1.000
_cell.angle_alpha   90.00
_cell.angle_beta   90.00
_cell.angle_gamma   90.00
#
_symmetry.space_group_name_H-M   'P 1'
#
loop_
_entity.id
_entity.type
_entity.pdbx_description
1 polymer ?
#
loop_
_entity_poly.entity_id
_entity_poly.type
_entity_poly.pdbx_seq_one_letter_code
_entity_poly.pdbx_strand_id
1 'polypeptide(L)'
;MSKEKFDRSKPHVNIGTIGHVDHGKTTLTAAITKVLSKHNPKNTVRAFDSIDNAPEEKARGITIATAHVEYETANRHYAHVDCPGHADYVKNMITGAAQMDGAILVVAATDGPMPQTREHILLARQVGVPSMVVFMNKVDAVDDAELLELVDMEIRELLSSYEFPGDDTPIIQGSALKALEGDPAWEAKVDELMQAVDDFIPTPARETDKPFLMPVEDIFTIQGRGTVATGRIERGIVKVNEAVEIVGISATKNTVVTGVEMFKKLLDEGRAGDNVGLLLRGVDRKEIERGQVIVKPGTITPHTKFKAEAYVLTKEEGGRHTPFFTGYRPQFYFRTTDVTGVAHLPAGVEMVMPGDNIQMEIELIAPIAMERGLRFAIREGGRTVGAGTVSDIVE
;
A
#
# COMPACT_ATOMS: atom_id res chain seq x y z
N MET A 1 -17.03 -16.25 24.07
CA MET A 1 -17.34 -14.81 24.10
C MET A 1 -17.76 -14.41 22.70
N SER A 2 -18.87 -13.70 22.53
CA SER A 2 -19.28 -13.13 21.24
C SER A 2 -18.26 -12.06 20.86
N LYS A 3 -17.77 -12.10 19.60
CA LYS A 3 -16.92 -11.03 19.08
C LYS A 3 -17.69 -9.72 19.06
N GLU A 4 -16.99 -8.62 19.33
CA GLU A 4 -17.53 -7.27 19.29
C GLU A 4 -17.90 -6.87 17.84
N LYS A 5 -18.94 -6.05 17.66
CA LYS A 5 -19.25 -5.46 16.35
C LYS A 5 -18.39 -4.22 16.12
N PHE A 6 -17.99 -4.01 14.88
CA PHE A 6 -17.24 -2.82 14.47
C PHE A 6 -18.15 -1.58 14.49
N ASP A 7 -17.66 -0.49 15.09
CA ASP A 7 -18.36 0.81 15.18
C ASP A 7 -17.98 1.69 13.97
N ARG A 8 -18.96 2.10 13.17
CA ARG A 8 -18.80 2.96 11.98
C ARG A 8 -19.17 4.42 12.23
N SER A 9 -19.10 4.87 13.46
CA SER A 9 -19.46 6.27 13.82
C SER A 9 -18.50 7.32 13.24
N LYS A 10 -17.25 6.93 12.93
CA LYS A 10 -16.23 7.80 12.36
C LYS A 10 -15.88 7.40 10.92
N PRO A 11 -15.48 8.37 10.06
CA PRO A 11 -14.92 8.07 8.76
C PRO A 11 -13.71 7.13 8.89
N HIS A 12 -13.65 6.10 8.05
CA HIS A 12 -12.54 5.16 7.99
C HIS A 12 -11.54 5.57 6.92
N VAL A 13 -10.26 5.69 7.28
CA VAL A 13 -9.16 6.09 6.41
C VAL A 13 -8.01 5.09 6.54
N ASN A 14 -7.49 4.64 5.40
CA ASN A 14 -6.30 3.81 5.36
C ASN A 14 -5.07 4.69 5.19
N ILE A 15 -4.16 4.62 6.14
CA ILE A 15 -2.90 5.36 6.10
C ILE A 15 -1.75 4.37 6.24
N GLY A 16 -0.55 4.76 5.85
CA GLY A 16 0.61 3.92 6.12
C GLY A 16 1.90 4.69 6.17
N THR A 17 2.90 4.08 6.79
CA THR A 17 4.26 4.59 6.85
C THR A 17 5.08 4.05 5.69
N ILE A 18 5.73 4.96 4.95
CA ILE A 18 6.66 4.67 3.86
C ILE A 18 7.99 5.42 4.11
N GLY A 19 9.04 5.01 3.45
CA GLY A 19 10.38 5.62 3.57
C GLY A 19 11.50 4.59 3.67
N HIS A 20 12.73 5.07 3.75
CA HIS A 20 13.93 4.23 3.76
C HIS A 20 14.00 3.27 4.95
N VAL A 21 14.78 2.18 4.82
CA VAL A 21 15.12 1.31 5.95
C VAL A 21 15.80 2.13 7.05
N ASP A 22 15.59 1.77 8.32
CA ASP A 22 16.17 2.42 9.51
C ASP A 22 15.78 3.89 9.74
N HIS A 23 14.88 4.47 8.94
CA HIS A 23 14.34 5.82 9.19
C HIS A 23 13.30 5.86 10.34
N GLY A 24 12.93 4.70 10.90
CA GLY A 24 12.10 4.61 12.11
C GLY A 24 10.60 4.54 11.87
N LYS A 25 10.15 3.97 10.74
CA LYS A 25 8.73 3.78 10.40
C LYS A 25 7.97 2.99 11.47
N THR A 26 8.42 1.79 11.79
CA THR A 26 7.80 0.91 12.80
C THR A 26 7.85 1.52 14.20
N THR A 27 8.95 2.24 14.53
CA THR A 27 9.05 2.99 15.79
C THR A 27 8.01 4.09 15.88
N LEU A 28 7.79 4.82 14.77
CA LEU A 28 6.75 5.86 14.67
C LEU A 28 5.35 5.24 14.80
N THR A 29 5.09 4.13 14.12
CA THR A 29 3.82 3.40 14.22
C THR A 29 3.53 2.99 15.66
N ALA A 30 4.52 2.47 16.39
CA ALA A 30 4.40 2.14 17.81
C ALA A 30 4.15 3.39 18.67
N ALA A 31 4.89 4.49 18.41
CA ALA A 31 4.72 5.77 19.11
C ALA A 31 3.32 6.35 18.92
N ILE A 32 2.77 6.34 17.70
CA ILE A 32 1.40 6.79 17.41
C ILE A 32 0.39 6.02 18.26
N THR A 33 0.47 4.69 18.29
CA THR A 33 -0.48 3.89 19.09
C THR A 33 -0.38 4.21 20.58
N LYS A 34 0.83 4.42 21.09
CA LYS A 34 1.05 4.76 22.49
C LYS A 34 0.52 6.15 22.84
N VAL A 35 0.83 7.16 22.05
CA VAL A 35 0.38 8.54 22.28
C VAL A 35 -1.14 8.63 22.20
N LEU A 36 -1.75 8.10 21.14
CA LEU A 36 -3.19 8.11 20.97
C LEU A 36 -3.95 7.30 22.02
N SER A 37 -3.33 6.28 22.63
CA SER A 37 -3.97 5.53 23.72
C SER A 37 -4.17 6.36 25.00
N LYS A 38 -3.37 7.40 25.19
CA LYS A 38 -3.52 8.35 26.31
C LYS A 38 -4.78 9.22 26.18
N HIS A 39 -5.17 9.52 24.93
CA HIS A 39 -6.33 10.36 24.61
C HIS A 39 -7.61 9.55 24.43
N ASN A 40 -7.52 8.31 23.96
CA ASN A 40 -8.66 7.43 23.73
C ASN A 40 -8.40 6.01 24.25
N PRO A 41 -9.11 5.58 25.32
CA PRO A 41 -8.96 4.24 25.89
C PRO A 41 -9.32 3.08 24.94
N LYS A 42 -10.00 3.35 23.83
CA LYS A 42 -10.27 2.34 22.79
C LYS A 42 -9.00 1.98 22.00
N ASN A 43 -8.01 2.87 21.96
CA ASN A 43 -6.75 2.62 21.26
C ASN A 43 -5.89 1.63 22.05
N THR A 44 -5.46 0.58 21.36
CA THR A 44 -4.58 -0.44 21.94
C THR A 44 -3.13 -0.11 21.61
N VAL A 45 -2.30 0.02 22.63
CA VAL A 45 -0.85 0.19 22.45
C VAL A 45 -0.28 -1.03 21.74
N ARG A 46 0.47 -0.79 20.68
CA ARG A 46 1.25 -1.81 19.96
C ARG A 46 2.72 -1.62 20.24
N ALA A 47 3.33 -2.58 20.90
CA ALA A 47 4.78 -2.59 21.08
C ALA A 47 5.47 -2.85 19.74
N PHE A 48 6.67 -2.31 19.55
CA PHE A 48 7.51 -2.50 18.36
C PHE A 48 7.59 -3.99 17.97
N ASP A 49 7.95 -4.87 18.90
CA ASP A 49 8.07 -6.32 18.68
C ASP A 49 6.74 -7.04 18.35
N SER A 50 5.61 -6.37 18.54
CA SER A 50 4.29 -6.89 18.18
C SER A 50 3.85 -6.47 16.77
N ILE A 51 4.49 -5.44 16.21
CA ILE A 51 4.30 -4.98 14.82
C ILE A 51 5.18 -5.84 13.93
N ASP A 52 6.50 -5.84 14.14
CA ASP A 52 7.47 -6.74 13.48
C ASP A 52 7.51 -8.09 14.22
N ASN A 53 6.60 -8.99 13.87
CA ASN A 53 6.36 -10.19 14.67
C ASN A 53 7.01 -11.47 14.12
N ALA A 54 7.38 -11.50 12.82
CA ALA A 54 7.99 -12.67 12.21
C ALA A 54 9.39 -12.94 12.80
N PRO A 55 9.81 -14.20 12.97
CA PRO A 55 11.14 -14.53 13.48
C PRO A 55 12.29 -13.89 12.67
N GLU A 56 12.14 -13.80 11.36
CA GLU A 56 13.13 -13.17 10.48
C GLU A 56 13.17 -11.64 10.66
N GLU A 57 12.03 -10.98 10.89
CA GLU A 57 11.95 -9.55 11.18
C GLU A 57 12.71 -9.22 12.46
N LYS A 58 12.46 -10.01 13.52
CA LYS A 58 13.15 -9.87 14.81
C LYS A 58 14.64 -10.14 14.72
N ALA A 59 15.05 -11.14 13.92
CA ALA A 59 16.46 -11.49 13.77
C ALA A 59 17.25 -10.44 12.98
N ARG A 60 16.60 -9.77 12.01
CA ARG A 60 17.24 -8.75 11.15
C ARG A 60 17.01 -7.33 11.60
N GLY A 61 16.02 -7.08 12.48
CA GLY A 61 15.61 -5.74 12.91
C GLY A 61 14.97 -4.89 11.80
N ILE A 62 14.38 -5.55 10.78
CA ILE A 62 13.74 -4.89 9.63
C ILE A 62 12.35 -5.44 9.38
N THR A 63 11.42 -4.60 8.96
CA THR A 63 10.08 -5.01 8.53
C THR A 63 10.16 -5.72 7.17
N ILE A 64 9.59 -6.91 7.07
CA ILE A 64 9.56 -7.75 5.85
C ILE A 64 8.15 -7.76 5.27
N ALA A 65 7.14 -8.05 6.09
CA ALA A 65 5.74 -8.08 5.71
C ALA A 65 5.03 -6.79 6.13
N THR A 66 3.96 -6.43 5.43
CA THR A 66 3.10 -5.33 5.88
C THR A 66 2.40 -5.70 7.18
N ALA A 67 2.44 -4.82 8.16
CA ALA A 67 1.70 -4.98 9.41
C ALA A 67 0.52 -4.00 9.45
N HIS A 68 -0.63 -4.48 9.92
CA HIS A 68 -1.84 -3.66 10.04
C HIS A 68 -2.13 -3.33 11.50
N VAL A 69 -2.26 -2.06 11.78
CA VAL A 69 -2.55 -1.52 13.12
C VAL A 69 -3.79 -0.65 13.06
N GLU A 70 -4.64 -0.72 14.11
CA GLU A 70 -5.86 0.05 14.23
C GLU A 70 -5.72 1.11 15.33
N TYR A 71 -6.17 2.34 15.06
CA TYR A 71 -6.31 3.38 16.06
C TYR A 71 -7.31 4.46 15.62
N GLU A 72 -7.71 5.32 16.55
CA GLU A 72 -8.63 6.42 16.31
C GLU A 72 -8.07 7.74 16.84
N THR A 73 -8.31 8.82 16.08
CA THR A 73 -8.26 10.20 16.58
C THR A 73 -9.65 10.64 17.06
N ALA A 74 -9.80 11.89 17.44
CA ALA A 74 -11.13 12.45 17.72
C ALA A 74 -12.05 12.40 16.48
N ASN A 75 -11.49 12.57 15.28
CA ASN A 75 -12.21 12.79 14.04
C ASN A 75 -12.37 11.53 13.18
N ARG A 76 -11.39 10.60 13.20
CA ARG A 76 -11.28 9.49 12.24
C ARG A 76 -10.88 8.18 12.90
N HIS A 77 -11.28 7.09 12.25
CA HIS A 77 -10.77 5.76 12.50
C HIS A 77 -9.74 5.41 11.42
N TYR A 78 -8.57 4.92 11.83
CA TYR A 78 -7.46 4.59 10.93
C TYR A 78 -7.15 3.10 10.93
N ALA A 79 -7.01 2.54 9.71
CA ALA A 79 -6.21 1.35 9.47
C ALA A 79 -4.83 1.80 9.02
N HIS A 80 -3.81 1.49 9.79
CA HIS A 80 -2.43 1.86 9.51
C HIS A 80 -1.65 0.66 8.98
N VAL A 81 -1.05 0.82 7.82
CA VAL A 81 -0.19 -0.17 7.16
C VAL A 81 1.26 0.22 7.38
N ASP A 82 1.99 -0.52 8.18
CA ASP A 82 3.45 -0.36 8.30
C ASP A 82 4.14 -1.10 7.16
N CYS A 83 4.82 -0.35 6.29
CA CYS A 83 5.46 -0.89 5.09
C CYS A 83 6.95 -1.18 5.30
N PRO A 84 7.47 -2.27 4.68
CA PRO A 84 8.90 -2.52 4.68
C PRO A 84 9.67 -1.40 3.98
N GLY A 85 10.87 -1.10 4.48
CA GLY A 85 11.75 -0.07 3.92
C GLY A 85 12.85 -0.63 3.01
N HIS A 86 13.14 -1.93 3.08
CA HIS A 86 14.24 -2.55 2.36
C HIS A 86 13.89 -2.87 0.91
N ALA A 87 14.83 -2.65 -0.02
CA ALA A 87 14.64 -2.85 -1.45
C ALA A 87 14.19 -4.27 -1.84
N ASP A 88 14.61 -5.30 -1.10
CA ASP A 88 14.21 -6.69 -1.36
C ASP A 88 12.71 -6.95 -1.14
N TYR A 89 12.03 -6.09 -0.36
CA TYR A 89 10.63 -6.24 0.02
C TYR A 89 9.69 -5.24 -0.64
N VAL A 90 10.14 -4.57 -1.70
CA VAL A 90 9.35 -3.57 -2.45
C VAL A 90 8.01 -4.12 -2.93
N LYS A 91 7.92 -5.43 -3.24
CA LYS A 91 6.64 -6.08 -3.56
C LYS A 91 5.59 -5.91 -2.43
N ASN A 92 6.01 -6.09 -1.18
CA ASN A 92 5.14 -5.91 -0.04
C ASN A 92 4.83 -4.43 0.19
N MET A 93 5.81 -3.54 -0.05
CA MET A 93 5.59 -2.09 -0.03
C MET A 93 4.55 -1.66 -1.07
N ILE A 94 4.63 -2.12 -2.31
CA ILE A 94 3.65 -1.80 -3.37
C ILE A 94 2.25 -2.26 -2.95
N THR A 95 2.14 -3.50 -2.43
CA THR A 95 0.86 -4.04 -1.95
C THR A 95 0.28 -3.22 -0.80
N GLY A 96 1.12 -2.81 0.16
CA GLY A 96 0.71 -1.95 1.26
C GLY A 96 0.28 -0.57 0.78
N ALA A 97 1.09 0.07 -0.07
CA ALA A 97 0.81 1.40 -0.62
C ALA A 97 -0.50 1.43 -1.44
N ALA A 98 -0.80 0.37 -2.19
CA ALA A 98 -2.04 0.27 -2.95
C ALA A 98 -3.31 0.28 -2.08
N GLN A 99 -3.16 0.04 -0.78
CA GLN A 99 -4.26 0.06 0.18
C GLN A 99 -4.47 1.44 0.83
N MET A 100 -3.53 2.38 0.68
CA MET A 100 -3.53 3.65 1.39
C MET A 100 -4.42 4.70 0.70
N ASP A 101 -5.12 5.45 1.53
CA ASP A 101 -5.83 6.69 1.16
C ASP A 101 -4.93 7.92 1.38
N GLY A 102 -3.84 7.75 2.10
CA GLY A 102 -2.78 8.71 2.34
C GLY A 102 -1.56 8.05 2.97
N ALA A 103 -0.42 8.69 2.93
CA ALA A 103 0.82 8.17 3.47
C ALA A 103 1.49 9.12 4.47
N ILE A 104 2.26 8.55 5.41
CA ILE A 104 3.23 9.25 6.23
C ILE A 104 4.62 8.88 5.69
N LEU A 105 5.29 9.83 5.06
CA LEU A 105 6.66 9.66 4.62
C LEU A 105 7.60 9.91 5.81
N VAL A 106 8.39 8.90 6.18
CA VAL A 106 9.34 9.00 7.29
C VAL A 106 10.75 9.18 6.74
N VAL A 107 11.37 10.30 7.07
CA VAL A 107 12.75 10.64 6.67
C VAL A 107 13.57 10.93 7.92
N ALA A 108 14.70 10.26 8.10
CA ALA A 108 15.61 10.59 9.21
C ALA A 108 16.35 11.89 8.89
N ALA A 109 16.32 12.84 9.81
CA ALA A 109 17.02 14.13 9.68
C ALA A 109 18.54 13.98 9.57
N THR A 110 19.09 12.88 10.11
CA THR A 110 20.53 12.54 10.04
C THR A 110 20.99 12.14 8.64
N ASP A 111 20.09 11.61 7.82
CA ASP A 111 20.43 10.96 6.54
C ASP A 111 19.82 11.69 5.32
N GLY A 112 18.74 12.45 5.54
CA GLY A 112 17.95 13.07 4.48
C GLY A 112 17.24 12.04 3.59
N PRO A 113 16.74 12.46 2.39
CA PRO A 113 16.10 11.57 1.44
C PRO A 113 17.09 10.58 0.82
N MET A 114 16.89 9.29 1.11
CA MET A 114 17.72 8.17 0.66
C MET A 114 17.11 7.48 -0.60
N PRO A 115 17.82 6.57 -1.29
CA PRO A 115 17.32 5.96 -2.52
C PRO A 115 15.95 5.30 -2.40
N GLN A 116 15.66 4.55 -1.31
CA GLN A 116 14.34 3.96 -1.12
C GLN A 116 13.26 5.02 -0.80
N THR A 117 13.64 6.17 -0.23
CA THR A 117 12.71 7.30 -0.06
C THR A 117 12.14 7.73 -1.41
N ARG A 118 13.02 7.91 -2.40
CA ARG A 118 12.65 8.27 -3.78
C ARG A 118 11.78 7.19 -4.43
N GLU A 119 12.19 5.93 -4.33
CA GLU A 119 11.43 4.80 -4.88
C GLU A 119 10.03 4.69 -4.23
N HIS A 120 9.91 4.89 -2.92
CA HIS A 120 8.63 4.80 -2.22
C HIS A 120 7.67 5.94 -2.59
N ILE A 121 8.15 7.16 -2.78
CA ILE A 121 7.33 8.28 -3.27
C ILE A 121 6.84 8.00 -4.67
N LEU A 122 7.73 7.56 -5.58
CA LEU A 122 7.38 7.17 -6.94
C LEU A 122 6.30 6.07 -6.95
N LEU A 123 6.50 5.01 -6.19
CA LEU A 123 5.55 3.89 -6.12
C LEU A 123 4.21 4.32 -5.52
N ALA A 124 4.22 5.12 -4.45
CA ALA A 124 3.00 5.67 -3.88
C ALA A 124 2.21 6.48 -4.93
N ARG A 125 2.89 7.29 -5.73
CA ARG A 125 2.27 8.04 -6.83
C ARG A 125 1.66 7.11 -7.88
N GLN A 126 2.38 6.05 -8.26
CA GLN A 126 1.95 5.09 -9.28
C GLN A 126 0.73 4.27 -8.83
N VAL A 127 0.69 3.81 -7.58
CA VAL A 127 -0.47 3.07 -7.06
C VAL A 127 -1.64 3.98 -6.71
N GLY A 128 -1.46 5.30 -6.82
CA GLY A 128 -2.54 6.28 -6.69
C GLY A 128 -2.78 6.79 -5.29
N VAL A 129 -1.78 6.77 -4.40
CA VAL A 129 -1.85 7.49 -3.11
C VAL A 129 -2.03 8.99 -3.39
N PRO A 130 -3.15 9.60 -2.97
CA PRO A 130 -3.48 10.95 -3.42
C PRO A 130 -2.73 12.04 -2.67
N SER A 131 -2.33 11.78 -1.42
CA SER A 131 -1.75 12.77 -0.52
C SER A 131 -0.83 12.12 0.50
N MET A 132 0.14 12.88 1.00
CA MET A 132 1.01 12.43 2.09
C MET A 132 1.39 13.58 3.01
N VAL A 133 1.76 13.25 4.25
CA VAL A 133 2.42 14.12 5.20
C VAL A 133 3.80 13.57 5.50
N VAL A 134 4.71 14.41 5.99
CA VAL A 134 6.09 13.99 6.28
C VAL A 134 6.34 14.05 7.77
N PHE A 135 7.00 13.01 8.28
CA PHE A 135 7.60 13.02 9.61
C PHE A 135 9.13 12.99 9.47
N MET A 136 9.77 14.13 9.71
CA MET A 136 11.21 14.25 9.79
C MET A 136 11.65 13.71 11.16
N ASN A 137 12.14 12.47 11.17
CA ASN A 137 12.45 11.72 12.38
C ASN A 137 13.91 11.92 12.82
N LYS A 138 14.23 11.52 14.04
CA LYS A 138 15.57 11.58 14.66
C LYS A 138 16.13 13.01 14.77
N VAL A 139 15.27 14.00 14.88
CA VAL A 139 15.70 15.41 15.06
C VAL A 139 16.47 15.61 16.36
N ASP A 140 16.21 14.78 17.37
CA ASP A 140 16.96 14.75 18.63
C ASP A 140 18.46 14.40 18.49
N ALA A 141 18.86 13.85 17.34
CA ALA A 141 20.26 13.51 17.03
C ALA A 141 20.96 14.58 16.17
N VAL A 142 20.30 15.70 15.86
CA VAL A 142 20.82 16.78 15.01
C VAL A 142 20.81 18.09 15.79
N ASP A 143 21.99 18.62 16.07
CA ASP A 143 22.17 19.91 16.79
C ASP A 143 22.23 21.12 15.82
N ASP A 144 22.34 20.87 14.52
CA ASP A 144 22.48 21.90 13.48
C ASP A 144 21.12 22.24 12.83
N ALA A 145 20.63 23.45 13.11
CA ALA A 145 19.38 23.93 12.56
C ALA A 145 19.45 24.14 11.02
N GLU A 146 20.61 24.52 10.48
CA GLU A 146 20.78 24.70 9.03
C GLU A 146 20.66 23.37 8.28
N LEU A 147 21.14 22.27 8.90
CA LEU A 147 20.98 20.92 8.35
C LEU A 147 19.50 20.51 8.30
N LEU A 148 18.72 20.82 9.35
CA LEU A 148 17.27 20.53 9.36
C LEU A 148 16.53 21.30 8.26
N GLU A 149 16.88 22.57 8.04
CA GLU A 149 16.30 23.39 6.95
C GLU A 149 16.67 22.82 5.59
N LEU A 150 17.92 22.37 5.40
CA LEU A 150 18.38 21.75 4.16
C LEU A 150 17.59 20.48 3.85
N VAL A 151 17.42 19.59 4.85
CA VAL A 151 16.65 18.34 4.69
C VAL A 151 15.18 18.64 4.40
N ASP A 152 14.58 19.67 5.03
CA ASP A 152 13.21 20.11 4.70
C ASP A 152 13.09 20.52 3.24
N MET A 153 14.01 21.36 2.75
CA MET A 153 14.03 21.79 1.34
C MET A 153 14.20 20.61 0.37
N GLU A 154 15.11 19.69 0.65
CA GLU A 154 15.32 18.49 -0.19
C GLU A 154 14.07 17.61 -0.27
N ILE A 155 13.36 17.46 0.85
CA ILE A 155 12.10 16.69 0.88
C ILE A 155 11.04 17.38 0.02
N ARG A 156 10.87 18.70 0.12
CA ARG A 156 9.89 19.47 -0.67
C ARG A 156 10.17 19.40 -2.15
N GLU A 157 11.44 19.58 -2.53
CA GLU A 157 11.87 19.46 -3.93
C GLU A 157 11.61 18.05 -4.46
N LEU A 158 11.93 17.04 -3.68
CA LEU A 158 11.70 15.64 -4.04
C LEU A 158 10.20 15.34 -4.21
N LEU A 159 9.34 15.79 -3.30
CA LEU A 159 7.89 15.62 -3.44
C LEU A 159 7.35 16.30 -4.68
N SER A 160 7.79 17.52 -4.96
CA SER A 160 7.41 18.29 -6.13
C SER A 160 7.83 17.60 -7.43
N SER A 161 9.01 16.97 -7.46
CA SER A 161 9.50 16.24 -8.63
C SER A 161 8.64 14.99 -8.98
N TYR A 162 7.90 14.45 -8.00
CA TYR A 162 6.94 13.34 -8.18
C TYR A 162 5.48 13.81 -8.17
N GLU A 163 5.23 15.09 -8.46
CA GLU A 163 3.89 15.70 -8.57
C GLU A 163 3.05 15.64 -7.28
N PHE A 164 3.68 15.62 -6.12
CA PHE A 164 3.03 15.95 -4.85
C PHE A 164 3.21 17.44 -4.54
N PRO A 165 2.29 18.08 -3.79
CA PRO A 165 2.39 19.52 -3.48
C PRO A 165 3.47 19.76 -2.41
N GLY A 166 4.76 19.71 -2.81
CA GLY A 166 5.90 19.78 -1.89
C GLY A 166 5.88 20.98 -0.96
N ASP A 167 5.55 22.17 -1.50
CA ASP A 167 5.51 23.41 -0.72
C ASP A 167 4.39 23.41 0.35
N ASP A 168 3.24 22.81 0.02
CA ASP A 168 2.05 22.77 0.89
C ASP A 168 2.05 21.55 1.82
N THR A 169 2.92 20.55 1.57
CA THR A 169 2.96 19.32 2.36
C THR A 169 3.45 19.60 3.79
N PRO A 170 2.67 19.22 4.83
CA PRO A 170 3.12 19.35 6.21
C PRO A 170 4.35 18.48 6.48
N ILE A 171 5.40 19.08 7.05
CA ILE A 171 6.60 18.39 7.51
C ILE A 171 6.71 18.61 9.02
N ILE A 172 6.51 17.54 9.79
CA ILE A 172 6.59 17.56 11.25
C ILE A 172 7.94 17.05 11.68
N GLN A 173 8.69 17.85 12.42
CA GLN A 173 9.98 17.51 12.98
C GLN A 173 9.80 16.83 14.33
N GLY A 174 10.39 15.64 14.53
CA GLY A 174 10.19 14.88 15.75
C GLY A 174 11.21 13.77 15.99
N SER A 175 11.02 13.10 17.12
CA SER A 175 11.74 11.86 17.48
C SER A 175 10.74 10.81 17.90
N ALA A 176 10.54 9.82 17.03
CA ALA A 176 9.64 8.70 17.29
C ALA A 176 10.09 7.87 18.49
N LEU A 177 11.42 7.69 18.67
CA LEU A 177 11.97 6.94 19.78
C LEU A 177 11.72 7.65 21.12
N LYS A 178 11.98 8.95 21.20
CA LYS A 178 11.76 9.74 22.43
C LYS A 178 10.27 9.82 22.78
N ALA A 179 9.40 9.96 21.79
CA ALA A 179 7.95 9.88 22.00
C ALA A 179 7.55 8.48 22.51
N LEU A 180 8.12 7.42 21.95
CA LEU A 180 7.86 6.04 22.41
C LEU A 180 8.40 5.81 23.82
N GLU A 181 9.50 6.45 24.23
CA GLU A 181 10.02 6.44 25.60
C GLU A 181 9.12 7.22 26.58
N GLY A 182 8.30 8.15 26.09
CA GLY A 182 7.32 8.91 26.90
C GLY A 182 7.76 10.33 27.23
N ASP A 183 8.67 10.90 26.47
CA ASP A 183 9.04 12.30 26.58
C ASP A 183 7.90 13.21 26.08
N PRO A 184 7.31 14.07 26.95
CA PRO A 184 6.12 14.86 26.61
C PRO A 184 6.32 15.82 25.43
N ALA A 185 7.53 16.36 25.25
CA ALA A 185 7.83 17.29 24.15
C ALA A 185 7.74 16.58 22.78
N TRP A 186 8.24 15.34 22.72
CA TRP A 186 8.21 14.54 21.51
C TRP A 186 6.86 13.82 21.29
N GLU A 187 6.13 13.49 22.36
CA GLU A 187 4.75 13.03 22.26
C GLU A 187 3.85 14.10 21.62
N ALA A 188 4.02 15.36 21.98
CA ALA A 188 3.30 16.47 21.36
C ALA A 188 3.56 16.59 19.86
N LYS A 189 4.76 16.20 19.37
CA LYS A 189 5.06 16.14 17.94
C LYS A 189 4.35 15.00 17.21
N VAL A 190 4.08 13.90 17.89
CA VAL A 190 3.24 12.83 17.35
C VAL A 190 1.77 13.26 17.28
N ASP A 191 1.27 14.00 18.28
CA ASP A 191 -0.06 14.59 18.23
C ASP A 191 -0.19 15.61 17.09
N GLU A 192 0.82 16.47 16.89
CA GLU A 192 0.91 17.40 15.76
C GLU A 192 0.88 16.67 14.41
N LEU A 193 1.62 15.56 14.29
CA LEU A 193 1.58 14.72 13.10
C LEU A 193 0.18 14.19 12.84
N MET A 194 -0.49 13.65 13.86
CA MET A 194 -1.82 13.08 13.69
C MET A 194 -2.88 14.14 13.38
N GLN A 195 -2.72 15.37 13.91
CA GLN A 195 -3.54 16.50 13.52
C GLN A 195 -3.32 16.87 12.04
N ALA A 196 -2.05 16.92 11.59
CA ALA A 196 -1.73 17.18 10.18
C ALA A 196 -2.32 16.09 9.26
N VAL A 197 -2.29 14.82 9.69
CA VAL A 197 -2.93 13.71 8.96
C VAL A 197 -4.45 13.89 8.88
N ASP A 198 -5.11 14.27 9.98
CA ASP A 198 -6.54 14.53 10.01
C ASP A 198 -6.94 15.69 9.07
N ASP A 199 -6.13 16.74 9.00
CA ASP A 199 -6.45 17.98 8.28
C ASP A 199 -6.05 17.91 6.80
N PHE A 200 -4.87 17.35 6.49
CA PHE A 200 -4.29 17.42 5.15
C PHE A 200 -4.69 16.24 4.26
N ILE A 201 -4.83 15.03 4.82
CA ILE A 201 -5.25 13.87 4.03
C ILE A 201 -6.76 13.90 3.85
N PRO A 202 -7.26 13.97 2.59
CA PRO A 202 -8.69 14.07 2.34
C PRO A 202 -9.43 12.80 2.79
N THR A 203 -10.66 12.95 3.27
CA THR A 203 -11.54 11.79 3.47
C THR A 203 -11.88 11.20 2.12
N PRO A 204 -11.54 9.92 1.87
CA PRO A 204 -11.68 9.34 0.55
C PRO A 204 -13.14 9.13 0.16
N ALA A 205 -13.46 9.44 -1.10
CA ALA A 205 -14.72 9.03 -1.68
C ALA A 205 -14.73 7.50 -1.89
N ARG A 206 -15.79 6.82 -1.44
CA ARG A 206 -15.90 5.37 -1.52
C ARG A 206 -16.86 4.97 -2.63
N GLU A 207 -16.37 4.19 -3.60
CA GLU A 207 -17.17 3.69 -4.74
C GLU A 207 -18.05 2.50 -4.32
N THR A 208 -19.01 2.75 -3.44
CA THR A 208 -19.91 1.70 -2.90
C THR A 208 -20.97 1.24 -3.91
N ASP A 209 -21.26 2.04 -4.93
CA ASP A 209 -22.29 1.77 -5.94
C ASP A 209 -21.80 0.82 -7.06
N LYS A 210 -20.49 0.63 -7.18
CA LYS A 210 -19.89 -0.28 -8.16
C LYS A 210 -20.00 -1.74 -7.69
N PRO A 211 -19.91 -2.71 -8.62
CA PRO A 211 -19.82 -4.12 -8.26
C PRO A 211 -18.62 -4.38 -7.31
N PHE A 212 -18.84 -5.23 -6.30
CA PHE A 212 -17.82 -5.59 -5.31
C PHE A 212 -16.56 -6.15 -5.96
N LEU A 213 -15.40 -5.67 -5.49
CA LEU A 213 -14.08 -6.18 -5.82
C LEU A 213 -13.12 -6.01 -4.64
N MET A 214 -12.44 -7.09 -4.27
CA MET A 214 -11.39 -7.12 -3.25
C MET A 214 -10.18 -7.92 -3.76
N PRO A 215 -9.00 -7.31 -3.95
CA PRO A 215 -7.76 -8.03 -4.19
C PRO A 215 -7.38 -8.88 -2.97
N VAL A 216 -6.92 -10.11 -3.20
CA VAL A 216 -6.43 -11.00 -2.15
C VAL A 216 -5.00 -10.62 -1.80
N GLU A 217 -4.77 -10.29 -0.54
CA GLU A 217 -3.46 -9.91 0.00
C GLU A 217 -2.81 -11.08 0.74
N ASP A 218 -3.56 -11.72 1.64
CA ASP A 218 -3.08 -12.86 2.40
C ASP A 218 -4.21 -13.87 2.65
N ILE A 219 -3.84 -15.11 3.01
CA ILE A 219 -4.77 -16.20 3.19
C ILE A 219 -4.42 -16.97 4.46
N PHE A 220 -5.40 -17.09 5.32
CA PHE A 220 -5.30 -17.81 6.59
C PHE A 220 -6.29 -18.96 6.66
N THR A 221 -5.91 -20.02 7.37
CA THR A 221 -6.84 -21.09 7.74
C THR A 221 -7.17 -20.97 9.22
N ILE A 222 -8.45 -20.83 9.55
CA ILE A 222 -8.93 -20.85 10.92
C ILE A 222 -9.50 -22.24 11.20
N GLN A 223 -8.89 -22.95 12.17
CA GLN A 223 -9.32 -24.30 12.54
C GLN A 223 -10.81 -24.30 12.92
N GLY A 224 -11.59 -25.19 12.28
CA GLY A 224 -13.03 -25.32 12.49
C GLY A 224 -13.91 -24.23 11.86
N ARG A 225 -13.32 -23.21 11.17
CA ARG A 225 -14.07 -22.14 10.50
C ARG A 225 -13.84 -22.08 8.99
N GLY A 226 -12.66 -22.50 8.51
CA GLY A 226 -12.33 -22.53 7.09
C GLY A 226 -11.27 -21.52 6.68
N THR A 227 -11.22 -21.21 5.39
CA THR A 227 -10.25 -20.28 4.79
C THR A 227 -10.74 -18.85 4.87
N VAL A 228 -9.86 -17.96 5.28
CA VAL A 228 -10.06 -16.50 5.31
C VAL A 228 -9.11 -15.88 4.31
N ALA A 229 -9.65 -15.10 3.38
CA ALA A 229 -8.88 -14.23 2.50
C ALA A 229 -8.94 -12.80 3.03
N THR A 230 -7.79 -12.15 3.14
CA THR A 230 -7.71 -10.74 3.57
C THR A 230 -7.39 -9.84 2.41
N GLY A 231 -7.83 -8.61 2.50
CA GLY A 231 -7.55 -7.54 1.55
C GLY A 231 -8.33 -6.27 1.85
N ARG A 232 -7.98 -5.19 1.17
CA ARG A 232 -8.79 -3.99 1.15
C ARG A 232 -9.87 -4.10 0.07
N ILE A 233 -11.10 -3.81 0.41
CA ILE A 233 -12.17 -3.70 -0.60
C ILE A 233 -11.91 -2.48 -1.46
N GLU A 234 -11.62 -2.71 -2.74
CA GLU A 234 -11.33 -1.66 -3.72
C GLU A 234 -12.59 -0.86 -4.06
N ARG A 235 -13.70 -1.57 -4.29
CA ARG A 235 -15.00 -0.98 -4.61
C ARG A 235 -16.17 -1.88 -4.21
N GLY A 236 -17.36 -1.32 -4.16
CA GLY A 236 -18.60 -2.01 -3.88
C GLY A 236 -18.81 -2.37 -2.41
N ILE A 237 -19.77 -3.26 -2.21
CA ILE A 237 -20.17 -3.78 -0.90
C ILE A 237 -20.30 -5.28 -1.01
N VAL A 238 -19.87 -6.01 0.01
CA VAL A 238 -20.11 -7.46 0.16
C VAL A 238 -20.78 -7.74 1.49
N LYS A 239 -21.81 -8.62 1.47
CA LYS A 239 -22.56 -9.01 2.66
C LYS A 239 -22.28 -10.45 3.05
N VAL A 240 -22.53 -10.76 4.31
CA VAL A 240 -22.53 -12.13 4.79
C VAL A 240 -23.62 -12.93 4.05
N ASN A 241 -23.30 -14.15 3.62
CA ASN A 241 -24.08 -15.07 2.77
C ASN A 241 -24.21 -14.64 1.29
N GLU A 242 -23.44 -13.66 0.84
CA GLU A 242 -23.41 -13.28 -0.57
C GLU A 242 -22.50 -14.22 -1.37
N ALA A 243 -22.93 -14.56 -2.61
CA ALA A 243 -22.14 -15.33 -3.55
C ALA A 243 -21.06 -14.45 -4.19
N VAL A 244 -19.85 -14.98 -4.31
CA VAL A 244 -18.70 -14.31 -4.91
C VAL A 244 -17.90 -15.26 -5.80
N GLU A 245 -17.08 -14.70 -6.68
CA GLU A 245 -16.11 -15.43 -7.50
C GLU A 245 -14.69 -15.06 -7.11
N ILE A 246 -13.79 -16.06 -7.14
CA ILE A 246 -12.35 -15.90 -7.05
C ILE A 246 -11.80 -15.95 -8.46
N VAL A 247 -11.16 -14.87 -8.93
CA VAL A 247 -10.78 -14.68 -10.34
C VAL A 247 -9.29 -14.34 -10.45
N GLY A 248 -8.66 -14.86 -11.52
CA GLY A 248 -7.25 -14.60 -11.87
C GLY A 248 -6.31 -15.74 -11.48
N ILE A 249 -5.15 -15.80 -12.11
CA ILE A 249 -4.06 -16.75 -11.94
C ILE A 249 -4.46 -18.20 -12.25
N SER A 250 -5.51 -18.71 -11.62
CA SER A 250 -6.04 -20.05 -11.80
C SER A 250 -7.51 -20.03 -12.29
N ALA A 251 -8.12 -21.19 -12.46
CA ALA A 251 -9.52 -21.28 -12.89
C ALA A 251 -10.46 -20.56 -11.90
N THR A 252 -11.40 -19.80 -12.44
CA THR A 252 -12.41 -19.07 -11.65
C THR A 252 -13.22 -20.03 -10.77
N LYS A 253 -13.35 -19.68 -9.50
CA LYS A 253 -14.06 -20.48 -8.51
C LYS A 253 -15.19 -19.70 -7.84
N ASN A 254 -16.38 -20.29 -7.81
CA ASN A 254 -17.54 -19.74 -7.10
C ASN A 254 -17.52 -20.15 -5.63
N THR A 255 -17.85 -19.22 -4.73
CA THR A 255 -17.99 -19.47 -3.30
C THR A 255 -19.00 -18.51 -2.67
N VAL A 256 -19.15 -18.60 -1.34
CA VAL A 256 -20.05 -17.75 -0.55
C VAL A 256 -19.28 -17.19 0.63
N VAL A 257 -19.42 -15.89 0.87
CA VAL A 257 -18.87 -15.23 2.06
C VAL A 257 -19.71 -15.61 3.28
N THR A 258 -19.14 -16.32 4.25
CA THR A 258 -19.84 -16.74 5.47
C THR A 258 -19.57 -15.86 6.67
N GLY A 259 -18.63 -14.93 6.55
CA GLY A 259 -18.32 -13.95 7.59
C GLY A 259 -17.43 -12.85 7.06
N VAL A 260 -17.60 -11.66 7.61
CA VAL A 260 -16.77 -10.47 7.34
C VAL A 260 -16.21 -9.99 8.67
N GLU A 261 -14.90 -9.82 8.76
CA GLU A 261 -14.23 -9.37 9.98
C GLU A 261 -13.24 -8.25 9.62
N MET A 262 -13.14 -7.23 10.47
CA MET A 262 -12.12 -6.19 10.42
C MET A 262 -11.55 -6.00 11.83
N PHE A 263 -10.21 -6.08 11.98
CA PHE A 263 -9.52 -6.00 13.28
C PHE A 263 -10.12 -6.92 14.35
N LYS A 264 -10.45 -8.16 13.96
CA LYS A 264 -11.10 -9.19 14.83
C LYS A 264 -12.52 -8.85 15.30
N LYS A 265 -13.13 -7.75 14.83
CA LYS A 265 -14.52 -7.36 15.04
C LYS A 265 -15.39 -7.86 13.89
N LEU A 266 -16.64 -8.23 14.18
CA LEU A 266 -17.59 -8.71 13.18
C LEU A 266 -18.25 -7.53 12.44
N LEU A 267 -18.45 -7.72 11.12
CA LEU A 267 -19.25 -6.83 10.30
C LEU A 267 -20.39 -7.62 9.66
N ASP A 268 -21.54 -6.97 9.49
CA ASP A 268 -22.66 -7.51 8.72
C ASP A 268 -22.37 -7.39 7.20
N GLU A 269 -21.60 -6.37 6.81
CA GLU A 269 -21.11 -6.12 5.45
C GLU A 269 -19.74 -5.45 5.45
N GLY A 270 -18.94 -5.71 4.42
CA GLY A 270 -17.73 -4.97 4.07
C GLY A 270 -18.00 -3.97 2.97
N ARG A 271 -17.42 -2.76 3.06
CA ARG A 271 -17.60 -1.66 2.11
C ARG A 271 -16.29 -1.24 1.48
N ALA A 272 -16.34 -0.60 0.31
CA ALA A 272 -15.16 0.01 -0.31
C ALA A 272 -14.32 0.79 0.71
N GLY A 273 -13.03 0.50 0.76
CA GLY A 273 -12.07 1.06 1.72
C GLY A 273 -11.84 0.24 2.99
N ASP A 274 -12.70 -0.72 3.33
CA ASP A 274 -12.50 -1.57 4.51
C ASP A 274 -11.37 -2.60 4.26
N ASN A 275 -10.47 -2.76 5.23
CA ASN A 275 -9.50 -3.86 5.27
C ASN A 275 -10.12 -5.05 6.01
N VAL A 276 -10.57 -6.04 5.27
CA VAL A 276 -11.36 -7.13 5.83
C VAL A 276 -10.74 -8.51 5.62
N GLY A 277 -11.11 -9.43 6.49
CA GLY A 277 -10.99 -10.86 6.27
C GLY A 277 -12.36 -11.43 5.88
N LEU A 278 -12.45 -12.04 4.71
CA LEU A 278 -13.63 -12.74 4.23
C LEU A 278 -13.50 -14.23 4.50
N LEU A 279 -14.41 -14.78 5.29
CA LEU A 279 -14.51 -16.22 5.51
C LEU A 279 -15.25 -16.85 4.34
N LEU A 280 -14.60 -17.77 3.64
CA LEU A 280 -15.07 -18.37 2.39
C LEU A 280 -15.54 -19.82 2.62
N ARG A 281 -16.71 -20.17 2.06
CA ARG A 281 -17.29 -21.52 2.19
C ARG A 281 -16.66 -22.49 1.20
N GLY A 282 -16.15 -23.62 1.70
CA GLY A 282 -15.70 -24.73 0.85
C GLY A 282 -14.52 -24.39 -0.06
N VAL A 283 -13.68 -23.47 0.38
CA VAL A 283 -12.44 -23.11 -0.31
C VAL A 283 -11.26 -23.56 0.58
N ASP A 284 -10.42 -24.41 0.05
CA ASP A 284 -9.17 -24.78 0.70
C ASP A 284 -8.10 -23.70 0.45
N ARG A 285 -7.15 -23.57 1.40
CA ARG A 285 -6.07 -22.59 1.28
C ARG A 285 -5.25 -22.72 -0.03
N LYS A 286 -5.17 -23.92 -0.58
CA LYS A 286 -4.44 -24.22 -1.83
C LYS A 286 -5.20 -23.81 -3.09
N GLU A 287 -6.48 -23.47 -2.97
CA GLU A 287 -7.36 -23.11 -4.08
C GLU A 287 -7.53 -21.60 -4.24
N ILE A 288 -6.90 -20.83 -3.39
CA ILE A 288 -6.86 -19.37 -3.45
C ILE A 288 -5.45 -18.90 -3.14
N GLU A 289 -5.00 -17.90 -3.86
CA GLU A 289 -3.67 -17.35 -3.71
C GLU A 289 -3.64 -15.81 -3.81
N ARG A 290 -2.60 -15.23 -3.24
CA ARG A 290 -2.35 -13.79 -3.33
C ARG A 290 -2.28 -13.37 -4.80
N GLY A 291 -2.95 -12.25 -5.12
CA GLY A 291 -3.01 -11.71 -6.47
C GLY A 291 -4.28 -12.04 -7.25
N GLN A 292 -5.04 -13.03 -6.80
CA GLN A 292 -6.41 -13.18 -7.25
C GLN A 292 -7.29 -12.05 -6.70
N VAL A 293 -8.47 -11.89 -7.27
CA VAL A 293 -9.48 -10.97 -6.74
C VAL A 293 -10.76 -11.74 -6.36
N ILE A 294 -11.42 -11.27 -5.31
CA ILE A 294 -12.77 -11.75 -4.95
C ILE A 294 -13.75 -10.70 -5.44
N VAL A 295 -14.72 -11.11 -6.23
CA VAL A 295 -15.63 -10.20 -6.94
C VAL A 295 -17.07 -10.65 -6.89
N LYS A 296 -17.98 -9.73 -7.18
CA LYS A 296 -19.36 -10.08 -7.50
C LYS A 296 -19.37 -10.94 -8.78
N PRO A 297 -20.12 -12.07 -8.82
CA PRO A 297 -20.09 -12.99 -9.95
C PRO A 297 -20.31 -12.32 -11.30
N GLY A 298 -19.48 -12.68 -12.28
CA GLY A 298 -19.59 -12.21 -13.67
C GLY A 298 -19.21 -10.76 -13.92
N THR A 299 -18.54 -10.08 -12.98
CA THR A 299 -18.22 -8.64 -13.12
C THR A 299 -16.81 -8.35 -13.63
N ILE A 300 -15.89 -9.31 -13.57
CA ILE A 300 -14.54 -9.20 -14.12
C ILE A 300 -14.09 -10.57 -14.63
N THR A 301 -13.24 -10.57 -15.64
CA THR A 301 -12.67 -11.77 -16.26
C THR A 301 -11.15 -11.74 -16.17
N PRO A 302 -10.47 -12.90 -16.14
CA PRO A 302 -9.02 -12.95 -16.19
C PRO A 302 -8.55 -12.85 -17.64
N HIS A 303 -7.44 -12.14 -17.88
CA HIS A 303 -6.88 -11.89 -19.21
C HIS A 303 -5.36 -12.06 -19.20
N THR A 304 -4.82 -12.51 -20.33
CA THR A 304 -3.36 -12.63 -20.54
C THR A 304 -2.82 -11.59 -21.51
N LYS A 305 -3.67 -11.02 -22.37
CA LYS A 305 -3.22 -10.10 -23.41
C LYS A 305 -3.98 -8.78 -23.39
N PHE A 306 -3.26 -7.68 -23.36
CA PHE A 306 -3.83 -6.34 -23.27
C PHE A 306 -2.94 -5.30 -23.94
N LYS A 307 -3.53 -4.14 -24.27
CA LYS A 307 -2.81 -2.94 -24.67
C LYS A 307 -2.64 -2.00 -23.48
N ALA A 308 -1.51 -1.33 -23.44
CA ALA A 308 -1.18 -0.41 -22.37
C ALA A 308 -0.56 0.87 -22.90
N GLU A 309 -0.82 1.95 -22.18
CA GLU A 309 -0.02 3.17 -22.23
C GLU A 309 0.95 3.13 -21.06
N ALA A 310 2.25 3.27 -21.32
CA ALA A 310 3.28 3.17 -20.31
C ALA A 310 4.32 4.28 -20.46
N TYR A 311 4.80 4.77 -19.34
CA TYR A 311 5.95 5.65 -19.23
C TYR A 311 7.17 4.87 -18.75
N VAL A 312 8.29 5.04 -19.40
CA VAL A 312 9.56 4.40 -19.06
C VAL A 312 10.41 5.38 -18.28
N LEU A 313 10.71 5.06 -17.02
CA LEU A 313 11.48 5.93 -16.13
C LEU A 313 12.88 6.19 -16.65
N THR A 314 13.33 7.42 -16.53
CA THR A 314 14.71 7.83 -16.83
C THR A 314 15.69 7.29 -15.77
N LYS A 315 16.99 7.40 -16.05
CA LYS A 315 18.04 7.04 -15.10
C LYS A 315 17.98 7.93 -13.85
N GLU A 316 17.69 9.21 -14.02
CA GLU A 316 17.57 10.21 -12.95
C GLU A 316 16.40 9.88 -12.01
N GLU A 317 15.33 9.30 -12.54
CA GLU A 317 14.17 8.80 -11.81
C GLU A 317 14.41 7.40 -11.18
N GLY A 318 15.63 6.86 -11.28
CA GLY A 318 15.98 5.52 -10.77
C GLY A 318 15.65 4.37 -11.73
N GLY A 319 15.18 4.69 -12.93
CA GLY A 319 14.80 3.72 -13.95
C GLY A 319 15.97 3.16 -14.77
N ARG A 320 15.71 2.91 -16.06
CA ARG A 320 16.68 2.36 -17.00
C ARG A 320 17.62 3.43 -17.53
N HIS A 321 18.79 3.00 -17.98
CA HIS A 321 19.75 3.84 -18.72
C HIS A 321 19.98 3.33 -20.16
N THR A 322 19.32 2.24 -20.55
CA THR A 322 19.41 1.63 -21.87
C THR A 322 18.01 1.43 -22.46
N PRO A 323 17.86 1.51 -23.79
CA PRO A 323 16.59 1.21 -24.44
C PRO A 323 16.20 -0.27 -24.27
N PHE A 324 14.93 -0.56 -24.53
CA PHE A 324 14.47 -1.93 -24.73
C PHE A 324 13.79 -2.08 -26.09
N PHE A 325 13.69 -3.32 -26.54
CA PHE A 325 13.19 -3.73 -27.85
C PHE A 325 11.95 -4.62 -27.70
N THR A 326 11.25 -4.88 -28.79
CA THR A 326 10.17 -5.86 -28.80
C THR A 326 10.67 -7.21 -28.27
N GLY A 327 9.82 -7.90 -27.47
CA GLY A 327 10.23 -9.11 -26.77
C GLY A 327 10.84 -8.87 -25.39
N TYR A 328 10.89 -7.62 -24.91
CA TYR A 328 11.31 -7.29 -23.54
C TYR A 328 10.43 -8.01 -22.52
N ARG A 329 11.04 -8.62 -21.49
CA ARG A 329 10.38 -9.51 -20.52
C ARG A 329 10.57 -9.07 -19.07
N PRO A 330 9.93 -7.97 -18.64
CA PRO A 330 9.95 -7.53 -17.23
C PRO A 330 8.88 -8.24 -16.41
N GLN A 331 8.79 -7.85 -15.12
CA GLN A 331 7.68 -8.16 -14.24
C GLN A 331 6.67 -7.01 -14.26
N PHE A 332 5.41 -7.34 -14.42
CA PHE A 332 4.28 -6.42 -14.35
C PHE A 332 3.56 -6.59 -13.00
N TYR A 333 3.47 -5.53 -12.23
CA TYR A 333 2.88 -5.53 -10.89
C TYR A 333 1.47 -4.97 -10.95
N PHE A 334 0.48 -5.82 -10.66
CA PHE A 334 -0.93 -5.46 -10.61
C PHE A 334 -1.45 -5.67 -9.20
N ARG A 335 -2.10 -4.69 -8.60
CA ARG A 335 -2.70 -4.82 -7.26
C ARG A 335 -1.73 -5.51 -6.27
N THR A 336 -2.01 -6.77 -5.93
CA THR A 336 -1.25 -7.54 -4.92
C THR A 336 -0.31 -8.59 -5.51
N THR A 337 -0.14 -8.65 -6.84
CA THR A 337 0.70 -9.66 -7.53
C THR A 337 1.60 -9.07 -8.58
N ASP A 338 2.59 -9.85 -8.96
CA ASP A 338 3.46 -9.61 -10.11
C ASP A 338 3.41 -10.81 -11.06
N VAL A 339 3.44 -10.52 -12.36
CA VAL A 339 3.46 -11.52 -13.42
C VAL A 339 4.48 -11.11 -14.47
N THR A 340 5.30 -12.07 -14.91
CA THR A 340 6.18 -11.87 -16.05
C THR A 340 5.35 -11.76 -17.33
N GLY A 341 5.68 -10.80 -18.18
CA GLY A 341 5.05 -10.66 -19.48
C GLY A 341 6.03 -10.25 -20.56
N VAL A 342 5.60 -10.35 -21.79
CA VAL A 342 6.36 -9.92 -22.98
C VAL A 342 5.75 -8.63 -23.50
N ALA A 343 6.58 -7.60 -23.69
CA ALA A 343 6.17 -6.35 -24.33
C ALA A 343 6.42 -6.41 -25.84
N HIS A 344 5.37 -6.17 -26.62
CA HIS A 344 5.40 -6.08 -28.07
C HIS A 344 5.21 -4.62 -28.48
N LEU A 345 6.21 -4.07 -29.15
CA LEU A 345 6.18 -2.68 -29.64
C LEU A 345 5.32 -2.57 -30.90
N PRO A 346 4.67 -1.43 -31.12
CA PRO A 346 3.87 -1.21 -32.32
C PRO A 346 4.75 -1.20 -33.58
N ALA A 347 4.14 -1.51 -34.73
CA ALA A 347 4.82 -1.50 -36.01
C ALA A 347 5.50 -0.16 -36.29
N GLY A 348 6.78 -0.18 -36.68
CA GLY A 348 7.58 1.00 -36.96
C GLY A 348 8.34 1.55 -35.75
N VAL A 349 8.13 1.01 -34.56
CA VAL A 349 8.93 1.35 -33.36
C VAL A 349 9.95 0.26 -33.13
N GLU A 350 11.24 0.58 -33.35
CA GLU A 350 12.33 -0.37 -33.16
C GLU A 350 12.72 -0.52 -31.70
N MET A 351 12.73 0.58 -30.93
CA MET A 351 13.14 0.61 -29.53
C MET A 351 12.36 1.67 -28.74
N VAL A 352 12.38 1.55 -27.44
CA VAL A 352 11.84 2.54 -26.48
C VAL A 352 12.96 3.01 -25.58
N MET A 353 13.11 4.32 -25.48
CA MET A 353 14.14 4.99 -24.66
C MET A 353 13.60 5.28 -23.25
N PRO A 354 14.47 5.34 -22.23
CA PRO A 354 14.13 5.95 -20.96
C PRO A 354 13.58 7.39 -21.17
N GLY A 355 12.45 7.69 -20.52
CA GLY A 355 11.74 8.96 -20.71
C GLY A 355 10.60 8.93 -21.74
N ASP A 356 10.47 7.85 -22.51
CA ASP A 356 9.41 7.72 -23.50
C ASP A 356 8.05 7.35 -22.89
N ASN A 357 6.98 7.88 -23.48
CA ASN A 357 5.63 7.38 -23.38
C ASN A 357 5.34 6.49 -24.58
N ILE A 358 4.88 5.26 -24.32
CA ILE A 358 4.66 4.27 -25.37
C ILE A 358 3.35 3.53 -25.21
N GLN A 359 2.65 3.31 -26.32
CA GLN A 359 1.60 2.31 -26.40
C GLN A 359 2.19 0.99 -26.84
N MET A 360 1.94 -0.08 -26.08
CA MET A 360 2.46 -1.41 -26.40
C MET A 360 1.41 -2.49 -26.07
N GLU A 361 1.54 -3.62 -26.73
CA GLU A 361 0.79 -4.82 -26.40
C GLU A 361 1.61 -5.69 -25.44
N ILE A 362 0.97 -6.18 -24.39
CA ILE A 362 1.61 -6.99 -23.37
C ILE A 362 0.93 -8.35 -23.30
N GLU A 363 1.75 -9.41 -23.30
CA GLU A 363 1.31 -10.79 -23.16
C GLU A 363 1.90 -11.38 -21.87
N LEU A 364 1.02 -11.67 -20.90
CA LEU A 364 1.41 -12.21 -19.59
C LEU A 364 1.52 -13.74 -19.64
N ILE A 365 2.37 -14.31 -18.80
CA ILE A 365 2.52 -15.78 -18.67
C ILE A 365 1.40 -16.43 -17.85
N ALA A 366 0.59 -15.63 -17.13
CA ALA A 366 -0.55 -16.09 -16.34
C ALA A 366 -1.70 -15.09 -16.43
N PRO A 367 -2.96 -15.55 -16.41
CA PRO A 367 -4.11 -14.67 -16.51
C PRO A 367 -4.30 -13.85 -15.23
N ILE A 368 -4.56 -12.56 -15.39
CA ILE A 368 -4.83 -11.61 -14.30
C ILE A 368 -6.23 -11.04 -14.45
N ALA A 369 -6.95 -10.92 -13.33
CA ALA A 369 -8.20 -10.19 -13.29
C ALA A 369 -7.95 -8.71 -13.61
N MET A 370 -8.33 -8.26 -14.79
CA MET A 370 -8.06 -6.90 -15.25
C MET A 370 -9.25 -6.26 -15.94
N GLU A 371 -9.19 -4.94 -16.01
CA GLU A 371 -10.15 -4.08 -16.68
C GLU A 371 -9.43 -2.86 -17.25
N ARG A 372 -10.06 -2.14 -18.14
CA ARG A 372 -9.53 -0.87 -18.65
C ARG A 372 -9.34 0.12 -17.49
N GLY A 373 -8.25 0.86 -17.54
CA GLY A 373 -7.87 1.82 -16.48
C GLY A 373 -7.09 1.19 -15.32
N LEU A 374 -6.89 -0.12 -15.28
CA LEU A 374 -6.06 -0.76 -14.26
C LEU A 374 -4.61 -0.29 -14.40
N ARG A 375 -4.04 0.27 -13.34
CA ARG A 375 -2.65 0.70 -13.29
C ARG A 375 -1.73 -0.47 -12.96
N PHE A 376 -0.50 -0.39 -13.46
CA PHE A 376 0.55 -1.35 -13.15
C PHE A 376 1.92 -0.69 -13.12
N ALA A 377 2.84 -1.29 -12.37
CA ALA A 377 4.25 -0.95 -12.41
C ALA A 377 5.04 -1.98 -13.23
N ILE A 378 6.13 -1.54 -13.88
CA ILE A 378 7.06 -2.38 -14.63
C ILE A 378 8.35 -2.45 -13.82
N ARG A 379 8.82 -3.66 -13.52
CA ARG A 379 10.05 -3.87 -12.75
C ARG A 379 11.02 -4.82 -13.43
N GLU A 380 12.30 -4.52 -13.29
CA GLU A 380 13.41 -5.33 -13.79
C GLU A 380 14.57 -5.28 -12.80
N GLY A 381 15.18 -6.44 -12.49
CA GLY A 381 16.35 -6.52 -11.63
C GLY A 381 16.19 -5.86 -10.26
N GLY A 382 14.98 -5.93 -9.68
CA GLY A 382 14.68 -5.31 -8.38
C GLY A 382 14.39 -3.81 -8.41
N ARG A 383 14.32 -3.18 -9.60
CA ARG A 383 14.05 -1.74 -9.76
C ARG A 383 12.74 -1.50 -10.50
N THR A 384 12.04 -0.44 -10.17
CA THR A 384 10.92 0.07 -10.97
C THR A 384 11.49 0.80 -12.17
N VAL A 385 11.11 0.36 -13.36
CA VAL A 385 11.62 0.90 -14.64
C VAL A 385 10.54 1.57 -15.47
N GLY A 386 9.31 1.49 -15.04
CA GLY A 386 8.19 2.15 -15.71
C GLY A 386 6.88 1.93 -14.98
N ALA A 387 5.87 2.61 -15.46
CA ALA A 387 4.48 2.46 -15.01
C ALA A 387 3.54 2.62 -16.20
N GLY A 388 2.36 2.03 -16.09
CA GLY A 388 1.39 2.12 -17.16
C GLY A 388 -0.03 1.89 -16.70
N THR A 389 -0.93 2.02 -17.67
CA THR A 389 -2.37 1.79 -17.49
C THR A 389 -2.88 0.91 -18.62
N VAL A 390 -3.75 -0.05 -18.29
CA VAL A 390 -4.44 -0.90 -19.28
C VAL A 390 -5.37 -0.02 -20.11
N SER A 391 -5.10 0.13 -21.39
CA SER A 391 -5.92 0.94 -22.29
C SER A 391 -7.01 0.11 -22.97
N ASP A 392 -6.71 -1.14 -23.29
CA ASP A 392 -7.66 -2.08 -23.90
C ASP A 392 -7.33 -3.53 -23.58
N ILE A 393 -8.33 -4.40 -23.59
CA ILE A 393 -8.19 -5.85 -23.38
C ILE A 393 -8.25 -6.54 -24.74
N VAL A 394 -7.31 -7.44 -24.99
CA VAL A 394 -7.21 -8.17 -26.26
C VAL A 394 -7.70 -9.63 -26.11
N GLU A 395 -7.25 -10.33 -25.05
CA GLU A 395 -7.61 -11.74 -24.78
C GLU A 395 -7.57 -12.06 -23.29
#